data_32bdf4d2280c6d21f32f7b7f41fbb80b
#
_entry.id   32bdf4d2280c6d21f32f7b7f41fbb80b
#
_cell.length_a   1.000
_cell.length_b   1.000
_cell.length_c   1.000
_cell.angle_alpha   90.00
_cell.angle_beta   90.00
_cell.angle_gamma   90.00
#
_symmetry.space_group_name_H-M   'P 1'
#
loop_
_entity.id
_entity.type
_entity.pdbx_description
1 polymer ?
#
loop_
_entity_poly.entity_id
_entity_poly.type
_entity_poly.pdbx_seq_one_letter_code
_entity_poly.pdbx_strand_id
1 'polypeptide(L)'
;MKTLREYVAWAEEKQIAIGHFNVSDSEGFKAVVESAKELGVPVVIGVSEKERSFLGVAEIRVLVQVAKQRGEPVFLNADHTYSVEASKEAVDAKFDSVIIDGAEKPFFENVMMTKEVVAYAKGKDPEILVEGELGFIGSGSMFRDEIPEGVSEKTQTTPEDAEKFITESGVDLFAPSVGNIHGLVRSGEPKLNIKRIKAIAKVIKIPMVLHGASGNTDEEVLEAINAGIRMVHINTELRVAYKEGIRKGLSSDELAPYKFLAEGVAEMKKVVTAKLKLFNKI
;
A
#
# COMPACT_ATOMS: atom_id res chain seq x y z
N MET A 1 13.51 3.56 17.79
CA MET A 1 13.27 3.24 16.37
C MET A 1 12.60 4.46 15.76
N LYS A 2 12.92 4.80 14.49
CA LYS A 2 12.23 5.88 13.75
C LYS A 2 10.75 5.57 13.60
N THR A 3 9.89 6.59 13.54
CA THR A 3 8.47 6.49 13.22
C THR A 3 8.28 6.26 11.71
N LEU A 4 7.05 5.86 11.28
CA LEU A 4 6.75 5.76 9.84
C LEU A 4 6.94 7.11 9.15
N ARG A 5 6.52 8.20 9.78
CA ARG A 5 6.71 9.59 9.29
C ARG A 5 8.19 9.90 9.03
N GLU A 6 9.06 9.55 9.95
CA GLU A 6 10.51 9.75 9.78
C GLU A 6 11.10 8.88 8.66
N TYR A 7 10.58 7.66 8.46
CA TYR A 7 11.00 6.82 7.33
C TYR A 7 10.48 7.33 5.98
N VAL A 8 9.27 7.88 5.93
CA VAL A 8 8.75 8.52 4.71
C VAL A 8 9.58 9.75 4.36
N ALA A 9 9.95 10.58 5.33
CA ALA A 9 10.86 11.71 5.13
C ALA A 9 12.25 11.24 4.66
N TRP A 10 12.76 10.16 5.22
CA TRP A 10 14.02 9.54 4.77
C TRP A 10 13.92 9.00 3.34
N ALA A 11 12.80 8.40 2.94
CA ALA A 11 12.58 7.94 1.58
C ALA A 11 12.55 9.11 0.58
N GLU A 12 11.99 10.26 0.98
CA GLU A 12 12.03 11.49 0.17
C GLU A 12 13.48 11.99 0.00
N GLU A 13 14.25 12.07 1.08
CA GLU A 13 15.67 12.48 1.02
C GLU A 13 16.51 11.58 0.11
N LYS A 14 16.27 10.25 0.20
CA LYS A 14 17.03 9.26 -0.59
C LYS A 14 16.48 9.02 -1.98
N GLN A 15 15.34 9.62 -2.33
CA GLN A 15 14.63 9.40 -3.61
C GLN A 15 14.35 7.90 -3.87
N ILE A 16 13.90 7.21 -2.85
CA ILE A 16 13.48 5.80 -2.86
C ILE A 16 12.02 5.70 -2.44
N ALA A 17 11.46 4.49 -2.39
CA ALA A 17 10.12 4.27 -1.88
C ALA A 17 10.09 3.17 -0.82
N ILE A 18 9.18 3.32 0.14
CA ILE A 18 8.86 2.29 1.13
C ILE A 18 7.90 1.29 0.50
N GLY A 19 8.18 0.00 0.67
CA GLY A 19 7.27 -1.06 0.25
C GLY A 19 6.12 -1.23 1.22
N HIS A 20 4.90 -1.26 0.67
CA HIS A 20 3.68 -1.62 1.39
C HIS A 20 3.13 -2.92 0.79
N PHE A 21 2.93 -3.93 1.64
CA PHE A 21 2.53 -5.27 1.22
C PHE A 21 1.34 -5.76 2.03
N ASN A 22 0.26 -6.16 1.35
CA ASN A 22 -0.90 -6.71 2.01
C ASN A 22 -0.65 -8.13 2.48
N VAL A 23 -1.19 -8.43 3.67
CA VAL A 23 -1.17 -9.77 4.26
C VAL A 23 -2.56 -10.16 4.75
N SER A 24 -2.84 -11.46 4.72
CA SER A 24 -4.11 -12.03 5.21
C SER A 24 -3.92 -13.06 6.33
N ASP A 25 -2.66 -13.44 6.61
CA ASP A 25 -2.32 -14.46 7.61
C ASP A 25 -0.90 -14.23 8.18
N SER A 26 -0.51 -15.04 9.14
CA SER A 26 0.80 -15.00 9.81
C SER A 26 1.94 -15.40 8.88
N GLU A 27 1.70 -16.28 7.92
CA GLU A 27 2.69 -16.77 6.97
C GLU A 27 3.05 -15.70 5.94
N GLY A 28 2.04 -14.98 5.41
CA GLY A 28 2.26 -13.79 4.57
C GLY A 28 2.98 -12.68 5.32
N PHE A 29 2.58 -12.41 6.58
CA PHE A 29 3.29 -11.47 7.44
C PHE A 29 4.76 -11.84 7.59
N LYS A 30 5.06 -13.12 7.87
CA LYS A 30 6.42 -13.64 8.02
C LYS A 30 7.24 -13.44 6.74
N ALA A 31 6.67 -13.75 5.56
CA ALA A 31 7.35 -13.57 4.28
C ALA A 31 7.78 -12.11 4.08
N VAL A 32 6.91 -11.15 4.39
CA VAL A 32 7.19 -9.71 4.25
C VAL A 32 8.27 -9.26 5.24
N VAL A 33 8.11 -9.59 6.52
CA VAL A 33 9.02 -9.14 7.58
C VAL A 33 10.42 -9.73 7.44
N GLU A 34 10.54 -11.01 7.10
CA GLU A 34 11.84 -11.63 6.87
C GLU A 34 12.56 -11.01 5.67
N SER A 35 11.85 -10.70 4.58
CA SER A 35 12.46 -10.03 3.43
C SER A 35 13.00 -8.64 3.79
N ALA A 36 12.22 -7.85 4.52
CA ALA A 36 12.62 -6.51 4.96
C ALA A 36 13.82 -6.57 5.91
N LYS A 37 13.80 -7.51 6.86
CA LYS A 37 14.89 -7.75 7.80
C LYS A 37 16.20 -8.13 7.11
N GLU A 38 16.16 -9.05 6.14
CA GLU A 38 17.34 -9.49 5.40
C GLU A 38 17.98 -8.36 4.60
N LEU A 39 17.16 -7.40 4.12
CA LEU A 39 17.64 -6.25 3.37
C LEU A 39 17.94 -5.04 4.27
N GLY A 40 17.54 -5.06 5.52
CA GLY A 40 17.74 -3.94 6.47
C GLY A 40 16.92 -2.69 6.13
N VAL A 41 15.73 -2.86 5.51
CA VAL A 41 14.88 -1.76 5.04
C VAL A 41 13.54 -1.70 5.79
N PRO A 42 12.90 -0.52 5.88
CA PRO A 42 11.56 -0.40 6.47
C PRO A 42 10.50 -1.01 5.55
N VAL A 43 9.41 -1.48 6.17
CA VAL A 43 8.28 -2.05 5.44
C VAL A 43 6.96 -1.71 6.12
N VAL A 44 5.91 -1.54 5.32
CA VAL A 44 4.53 -1.36 5.78
C VAL A 44 3.73 -2.64 5.49
N ILE A 45 3.08 -3.15 6.51
CA ILE A 45 2.11 -4.23 6.44
C ILE A 45 0.74 -3.61 6.20
N GLY A 46 0.15 -3.87 5.05
CA GLY A 46 -1.21 -3.45 4.73
C GLY A 46 -2.24 -4.51 5.09
N VAL A 47 -3.35 -4.07 5.66
CA VAL A 47 -4.53 -4.91 5.86
C VAL A 47 -5.79 -4.13 5.49
N SER A 48 -6.45 -4.54 4.40
CA SER A 48 -7.75 -4.01 3.98
C SER A 48 -8.86 -4.37 4.99
N GLU A 49 -10.03 -3.76 4.90
CA GLU A 49 -11.15 -4.06 5.82
C GLU A 49 -11.46 -5.57 5.89
N LYS A 50 -11.44 -6.25 4.74
CA LYS A 50 -11.70 -7.71 4.69
C LYS A 50 -10.55 -8.51 5.31
N GLU A 51 -9.31 -8.10 5.10
CA GLU A 51 -8.14 -8.74 5.70
C GLU A 51 -8.10 -8.51 7.22
N ARG A 52 -8.45 -7.30 7.68
CA ARG A 52 -8.62 -7.01 9.12
C ARG A 52 -9.69 -7.87 9.76
N SER A 53 -10.82 -8.03 9.08
CA SER A 53 -11.92 -8.88 9.56
C SER A 53 -11.55 -10.37 9.61
N PHE A 54 -10.74 -10.84 8.66
CA PHE A 54 -10.30 -12.23 8.59
C PHE A 54 -9.20 -12.56 9.61
N LEU A 55 -8.17 -11.71 9.69
CA LEU A 55 -6.99 -11.94 10.53
C LEU A 55 -7.22 -11.55 11.99
N GLY A 56 -8.07 -10.55 12.24
CA GLY A 56 -8.24 -9.90 13.53
C GLY A 56 -7.31 -8.67 13.70
N VAL A 57 -7.90 -7.55 14.13
CA VAL A 57 -7.17 -6.29 14.34
C VAL A 57 -6.16 -6.42 15.48
N ALA A 58 -6.56 -7.07 16.58
CA ALA A 58 -5.67 -7.27 17.72
C ALA A 58 -4.48 -8.18 17.37
N GLU A 59 -4.73 -9.23 16.59
CA GLU A 59 -3.77 -10.23 16.19
C GLU A 59 -2.67 -9.61 15.32
N ILE A 60 -3.06 -8.90 14.24
CA ILE A 60 -2.06 -8.27 13.35
C ILE A 60 -1.27 -7.19 14.08
N ARG A 61 -1.91 -6.43 14.98
CA ARG A 61 -1.24 -5.43 15.78
C ARG A 61 -0.16 -6.05 16.67
N VAL A 62 -0.47 -7.18 17.33
CA VAL A 62 0.51 -7.90 18.18
C VAL A 62 1.67 -8.41 17.34
N LEU A 63 1.43 -8.96 16.15
CA LEU A 63 2.51 -9.39 15.25
C LEU A 63 3.46 -8.24 14.89
N VAL A 64 2.93 -7.08 14.50
CA VAL A 64 3.74 -5.89 14.21
C VAL A 64 4.44 -5.37 15.46
N GLN A 65 3.79 -5.36 16.62
CA GLN A 65 4.40 -4.92 17.87
C GLN A 65 5.61 -5.81 18.26
N VAL A 66 5.48 -7.13 18.08
CA VAL A 66 6.59 -8.07 18.33
C VAL A 66 7.76 -7.82 17.39
N ALA A 67 7.50 -7.54 16.08
CA ALA A 67 8.54 -7.18 15.13
C ALA A 67 9.25 -5.87 15.55
N LYS A 68 8.49 -4.84 15.94
CA LYS A 68 9.05 -3.57 16.46
C LYS A 68 9.91 -3.78 17.73
N GLN A 69 9.50 -4.65 18.64
CA GLN A 69 10.29 -4.98 19.85
C GLN A 69 11.63 -5.66 19.54
N ARG A 70 11.72 -6.34 18.40
CA ARG A 70 12.97 -6.91 17.86
C ARG A 70 13.85 -5.87 17.16
N GLY A 71 13.42 -4.61 17.08
CA GLY A 71 14.12 -3.55 16.38
C GLY A 71 13.88 -3.54 14.86
N GLU A 72 12.93 -4.31 14.35
CA GLU A 72 12.60 -4.39 12.95
C GLU A 72 11.68 -3.20 12.57
N PRO A 73 11.99 -2.41 11.54
CA PRO A 73 11.21 -1.23 11.13
C PRO A 73 9.97 -1.65 10.33
N VAL A 74 9.01 -2.28 11.00
CA VAL A 74 7.75 -2.78 10.45
C VAL A 74 6.61 -1.89 10.94
N PHE A 75 5.77 -1.42 10.04
CA PHE A 75 4.66 -0.52 10.32
C PHE A 75 3.33 -1.13 9.87
N LEU A 76 2.23 -0.71 10.47
CA LEU A 76 0.89 -1.24 10.21
C LEU A 76 0.01 -0.16 9.58
N ASN A 77 -0.57 -0.49 8.43
CA ASN A 77 -1.49 0.37 7.70
C ASN A 77 -2.89 -0.26 7.61
N ALA A 78 -3.92 0.54 7.93
CA ALA A 78 -5.30 0.21 7.63
C ALA A 78 -5.59 0.58 6.18
N ASP A 79 -5.37 -0.39 5.30
CA ASP A 79 -5.46 -0.26 3.86
C ASP A 79 -6.93 -0.21 3.41
N HIS A 80 -7.26 0.68 2.46
CA HIS A 80 -8.59 0.91 1.92
C HIS A 80 -9.72 0.81 2.95
N THR A 81 -9.91 1.90 3.70
CA THR A 81 -10.99 2.05 4.69
C THR A 81 -12.05 2.98 4.12
N TYR A 82 -13.29 2.51 4.01
CA TYR A 82 -14.34 3.19 3.23
C TYR A 82 -15.30 4.04 4.06
N SER A 83 -15.11 4.09 5.38
CA SER A 83 -15.91 4.94 6.28
C SER A 83 -15.06 5.66 7.32
N VAL A 84 -15.58 6.78 7.78
CA VAL A 84 -14.96 7.58 8.86
C VAL A 84 -14.90 6.76 10.15
N GLU A 85 -15.94 6.00 10.46
CA GLU A 85 -16.04 5.15 11.65
C GLU A 85 -14.97 4.07 11.66
N ALA A 86 -14.84 3.30 10.56
CA ALA A 86 -13.83 2.25 10.44
C ALA A 86 -12.40 2.82 10.45
N SER A 87 -12.21 4.05 9.93
CA SER A 87 -10.93 4.74 10.02
C SER A 87 -10.60 5.14 11.45
N LYS A 88 -11.58 5.64 12.22
CA LYS A 88 -11.41 5.97 13.66
C LYS A 88 -11.10 4.72 14.49
N GLU A 89 -11.74 3.59 14.19
CA GLU A 89 -11.42 2.30 14.83
C GLU A 89 -9.97 1.88 14.59
N ALA A 90 -9.44 2.05 13.36
CA ALA A 90 -8.05 1.78 13.05
C ALA A 90 -7.09 2.72 13.81
N VAL A 91 -7.41 4.01 13.89
CA VAL A 91 -6.66 4.99 14.69
C VAL A 91 -6.65 4.59 16.17
N ASP A 92 -7.80 4.25 16.75
CA ASP A 92 -7.92 3.81 18.15
C ASP A 92 -7.18 2.49 18.41
N ALA A 93 -7.12 1.61 17.41
CA ALA A 93 -6.32 0.39 17.43
C ALA A 93 -4.81 0.65 17.26
N LYS A 94 -4.37 1.90 17.14
CA LYS A 94 -2.96 2.34 17.03
C LYS A 94 -2.25 1.79 15.79
N PHE A 95 -2.90 1.86 14.65
CA PHE A 95 -2.24 1.70 13.36
C PHE A 95 -1.27 2.87 13.13
N ASP A 96 -0.16 2.63 12.45
CA ASP A 96 0.81 3.68 12.11
C ASP A 96 0.31 4.60 11.00
N SER A 97 -0.58 4.08 10.15
CA SER A 97 -1.27 4.84 9.10
C SER A 97 -2.65 4.27 8.78
N VAL A 98 -3.49 5.12 8.21
CA VAL A 98 -4.83 4.77 7.72
C VAL A 98 -5.10 5.41 6.38
N ILE A 99 -5.65 4.63 5.44
CA ILE A 99 -6.14 5.13 4.16
C ILE A 99 -7.64 5.30 4.28
N ILE A 100 -8.11 6.55 4.15
CA ILE A 100 -9.52 6.84 3.94
C ILE A 100 -9.79 6.90 2.45
N ASP A 101 -10.51 5.91 1.93
CA ASP A 101 -10.77 5.76 0.51
C ASP A 101 -12.17 6.27 0.16
N GLY A 102 -12.19 7.51 -0.31
CA GLY A 102 -13.37 8.17 -0.86
C GLY A 102 -13.31 8.32 -2.39
N ALA A 103 -12.46 7.56 -3.10
CA ALA A 103 -12.23 7.73 -4.54
C ALA A 103 -13.50 7.56 -5.40
N GLU A 104 -14.47 6.77 -4.95
CA GLU A 104 -15.77 6.60 -5.62
C GLU A 104 -16.80 7.67 -5.23
N LYS A 105 -16.48 8.55 -4.27
CA LYS A 105 -17.36 9.64 -3.82
C LYS A 105 -17.16 10.90 -4.65
N PRO A 106 -18.17 11.80 -4.71
CA PRO A 106 -17.97 13.14 -5.21
C PRO A 106 -16.81 13.85 -4.49
N PHE A 107 -16.05 14.67 -5.21
CA PHE A 107 -14.85 15.35 -4.69
C PHE A 107 -15.06 15.97 -3.30
N PHE A 108 -16.15 16.74 -3.14
CA PHE A 108 -16.42 17.40 -1.88
C PHE A 108 -16.68 16.42 -0.73
N GLU A 109 -17.41 15.32 -0.98
CA GLU A 109 -17.67 14.30 0.04
C GLU A 109 -16.37 13.59 0.43
N ASN A 110 -15.52 13.26 -0.55
CA ASN A 110 -14.21 12.67 -0.29
C ASN A 110 -13.34 13.61 0.58
N VAL A 111 -13.28 14.90 0.24
CA VAL A 111 -12.56 15.90 1.05
C VAL A 111 -13.10 15.95 2.48
N MET A 112 -14.42 15.99 2.67
CA MET A 112 -15.02 16.13 3.99
C MET A 112 -14.76 14.92 4.88
N MET A 113 -14.96 13.70 4.36
CA MET A 113 -14.68 12.49 5.13
C MET A 113 -13.19 12.34 5.46
N THR A 114 -12.32 12.67 4.51
CA THR A 114 -10.88 12.64 4.70
C THR A 114 -10.44 13.62 5.78
N LYS A 115 -10.93 14.86 5.70
CA LYS A 115 -10.65 15.90 6.71
C LYS A 115 -11.07 15.51 8.12
N GLU A 116 -12.21 14.84 8.26
CA GLU A 116 -12.68 14.34 9.54
C GLU A 116 -11.74 13.29 10.13
N VAL A 117 -11.28 12.33 9.30
CA VAL A 117 -10.31 11.31 9.73
C VAL A 117 -8.97 11.94 10.10
N VAL A 118 -8.49 12.92 9.31
CA VAL A 118 -7.26 13.67 9.63
C VAL A 118 -7.38 14.35 11.00
N ALA A 119 -8.46 15.09 11.23
CA ALA A 119 -8.67 15.77 12.50
C ALA A 119 -8.70 14.79 13.68
N TYR A 120 -9.37 13.63 13.50
CA TYR A 120 -9.43 12.61 14.54
C TYR A 120 -8.07 12.00 14.82
N ALA A 121 -7.35 11.57 13.79
CA ALA A 121 -6.04 10.94 13.93
C ALA A 121 -5.04 11.88 14.62
N LYS A 122 -4.98 13.16 14.18
CA LYS A 122 -4.09 14.17 14.79
C LYS A 122 -4.45 14.50 16.24
N GLY A 123 -5.73 14.45 16.58
CA GLY A 123 -6.19 14.60 17.96
C GLY A 123 -5.81 13.45 18.89
N LYS A 124 -5.58 12.25 18.34
CA LYS A 124 -5.17 11.05 19.09
C LYS A 124 -3.66 10.91 19.17
N ASP A 125 -2.99 10.98 18.03
CA ASP A 125 -1.55 10.86 17.89
C ASP A 125 -1.10 11.54 16.59
N PRO A 126 -0.32 12.64 16.64
CA PRO A 126 0.16 13.33 15.45
C PRO A 126 1.11 12.50 14.57
N GLU A 127 1.67 11.41 15.09
CA GLU A 127 2.53 10.51 14.32
C GLU A 127 1.75 9.59 13.38
N ILE A 128 0.46 9.36 13.60
CA ILE A 128 -0.37 8.57 12.69
C ILE A 128 -0.50 9.32 11.36
N LEU A 129 -0.12 8.63 10.27
CA LEU A 129 -0.26 9.17 8.92
C LEU A 129 -1.65 8.87 8.38
N VAL A 130 -2.30 9.90 7.82
CA VAL A 130 -3.55 9.75 7.09
C VAL A 130 -3.27 9.92 5.61
N GLU A 131 -3.69 8.92 4.84
CA GLU A 131 -3.61 8.91 3.40
C GLU A 131 -5.00 9.11 2.79
N GLY A 132 -5.06 9.93 1.75
CA GLY A 132 -6.26 10.13 0.95
C GLY A 132 -6.04 9.72 -0.49
N GLU A 133 -7.06 9.11 -1.10
CA GLU A 133 -7.07 8.69 -2.49
C GLU A 133 -7.98 9.59 -3.33
N LEU A 134 -7.51 9.97 -4.52
CA LEU A 134 -8.29 10.75 -5.47
C LEU A 134 -8.16 10.18 -6.88
N GLY A 135 -9.31 9.88 -7.49
CA GLY A 135 -9.43 9.31 -8.82
C GLY A 135 -9.56 7.79 -8.78
N PHE A 136 -10.42 7.29 -9.65
CA PHE A 136 -10.75 5.87 -9.70
C PHE A 136 -9.67 5.05 -10.40
N ILE A 137 -9.22 3.98 -9.76
CA ILE A 137 -8.22 3.03 -10.28
C ILE A 137 -8.74 1.58 -10.28
N GLY A 138 -10.06 1.40 -10.19
CA GLY A 138 -10.69 0.09 -10.00
C GLY A 138 -10.63 -0.37 -8.55
N SER A 139 -11.36 -1.43 -8.23
CA SER A 139 -11.43 -1.99 -6.88
C SER A 139 -11.04 -3.46 -6.86
N GLY A 140 -10.40 -3.91 -5.79
CA GLY A 140 -10.08 -5.31 -5.53
C GLY A 140 -8.85 -5.86 -6.27
N SER A 141 -8.13 -6.75 -5.56
CA SER A 141 -6.89 -7.39 -6.02
C SER A 141 -7.20 -8.73 -6.67
N MET A 142 -7.52 -8.71 -7.98
CA MET A 142 -7.90 -9.90 -8.76
C MET A 142 -7.35 -9.84 -10.19
N PHE A 143 -7.47 -10.96 -10.91
CA PHE A 143 -7.28 -10.93 -12.37
C PHE A 143 -8.49 -10.27 -13.04
N ARG A 144 -8.20 -9.42 -14.02
CA ARG A 144 -9.18 -8.75 -14.88
C ARG A 144 -8.91 -9.13 -16.33
N ASP A 145 -9.94 -9.25 -17.13
CA ASP A 145 -9.76 -9.53 -18.56
C ASP A 145 -9.30 -8.27 -19.31
N GLU A 146 -9.82 -7.09 -18.90
CA GLU A 146 -9.52 -5.78 -19.50
C GLU A 146 -9.31 -4.70 -18.44
N ILE A 147 -8.79 -3.55 -18.86
CA ILE A 147 -8.69 -2.35 -18.01
C ILE A 147 -10.09 -1.93 -17.57
N PRO A 148 -10.31 -1.64 -16.26
CA PRO A 148 -11.64 -1.27 -15.77
C PRO A 148 -12.24 -0.09 -16.51
N GLU A 149 -13.54 -0.18 -16.80
CA GLU A 149 -14.29 0.96 -17.31
C GLU A 149 -14.16 2.17 -16.37
N GLY A 150 -13.93 3.36 -16.92
CA GLY A 150 -13.70 4.57 -16.12
C GLY A 150 -12.21 4.86 -15.83
N VAL A 151 -11.31 3.91 -16.04
CA VAL A 151 -9.86 4.18 -15.95
C VAL A 151 -9.35 4.63 -17.32
N SER A 152 -9.03 5.90 -17.45
CA SER A 152 -8.51 6.50 -18.69
C SER A 152 -7.64 7.70 -18.37
N GLU A 153 -6.88 8.20 -19.35
CA GLU A 153 -6.09 9.41 -19.18
C GLU A 153 -6.94 10.64 -18.77
N LYS A 154 -8.20 10.69 -19.21
CA LYS A 154 -9.13 11.78 -18.89
C LYS A 154 -9.63 11.75 -17.45
N THR A 155 -9.60 10.58 -16.81
CA THR A 155 -10.06 10.38 -15.42
C THR A 155 -8.91 10.36 -14.43
N GLN A 156 -7.66 10.52 -14.90
CA GLN A 156 -6.50 10.65 -14.02
C GLN A 156 -6.57 11.96 -13.22
N THR A 157 -6.08 11.91 -12.01
CA THR A 157 -5.98 13.06 -11.10
C THR A 157 -5.18 14.19 -11.74
N THR A 158 -5.74 15.40 -11.79
CA THR A 158 -5.02 16.57 -12.27
C THR A 158 -4.13 17.18 -11.17
N PRO A 159 -3.08 17.94 -11.51
CA PRO A 159 -2.29 18.65 -10.51
C PRO A 159 -3.14 19.61 -9.67
N GLU A 160 -4.09 20.29 -10.30
CA GLU A 160 -5.01 21.25 -9.67
C GLU A 160 -5.93 20.57 -8.66
N ASP A 161 -6.50 19.41 -9.03
CA ASP A 161 -7.35 18.63 -8.14
C ASP A 161 -6.55 18.04 -6.97
N ALA A 162 -5.32 17.58 -7.23
CA ALA A 162 -4.41 17.09 -6.20
C ALA A 162 -4.09 18.17 -5.16
N GLU A 163 -3.65 19.36 -5.61
CA GLU A 163 -3.33 20.49 -4.73
C GLU A 163 -4.56 20.90 -3.89
N LYS A 164 -5.72 21.01 -4.53
CA LYS A 164 -6.97 21.35 -3.87
C LYS A 164 -7.38 20.31 -2.83
N PHE A 165 -7.36 19.01 -3.20
CA PHE A 165 -7.70 17.92 -2.29
C PHE A 165 -6.82 17.91 -1.04
N ILE A 166 -5.51 18.01 -1.22
CA ILE A 166 -4.53 18.00 -0.13
C ILE A 166 -4.71 19.20 0.77
N THR A 167 -4.90 20.40 0.18
CA THR A 167 -5.07 21.66 0.94
C THR A 167 -6.34 21.65 1.79
N GLU A 168 -7.45 21.13 1.24
CA GLU A 168 -8.74 21.13 1.92
C GLU A 168 -8.90 20.00 2.94
N SER A 169 -8.30 18.82 2.67
CA SER A 169 -8.38 17.65 3.54
C SER A 169 -7.30 17.62 4.64
N GLY A 170 -6.09 18.11 4.33
CA GLY A 170 -4.97 18.13 5.25
C GLY A 170 -4.27 16.78 5.42
N VAL A 171 -4.35 15.86 4.44
CA VAL A 171 -3.71 14.54 4.48
C VAL A 171 -2.19 14.61 4.57
N ASP A 172 -1.59 13.56 5.10
CA ASP A 172 -0.13 13.39 5.19
C ASP A 172 0.46 12.70 3.96
N LEU A 173 -0.30 11.80 3.33
CA LEU A 173 0.07 11.01 2.17
C LEU A 173 -1.03 11.11 1.12
N PHE A 174 -0.66 11.04 -0.15
CA PHE A 174 -1.61 11.21 -1.24
C PHE A 174 -1.46 10.13 -2.32
N ALA A 175 -2.55 9.43 -2.62
CA ALA A 175 -2.62 8.41 -3.67
C ALA A 175 -3.42 8.94 -4.88
N PRO A 176 -2.75 9.36 -5.97
CA PRO A 176 -3.41 9.81 -7.19
C PRO A 176 -3.72 8.65 -8.15
N SER A 177 -4.75 8.80 -8.97
CA SER A 177 -4.93 8.03 -10.20
C SER A 177 -4.01 8.60 -11.30
N VAL A 178 -3.04 7.79 -11.73
CA VAL A 178 -2.03 8.18 -12.71
C VAL A 178 -1.78 7.10 -13.77
N GLY A 179 -2.81 6.31 -14.08
CA GLY A 179 -2.75 5.18 -15.02
C GLY A 179 -2.53 3.81 -14.36
N ASN A 180 -2.35 3.82 -13.04
CA ASN A 180 -2.34 2.64 -12.21
C ASN A 180 -3.74 2.00 -12.10
N ILE A 181 -3.79 0.69 -11.88
CA ILE A 181 -5.04 -0.03 -11.66
C ILE A 181 -4.91 -1.09 -10.58
N HIS A 182 -5.98 -1.32 -9.84
CA HIS A 182 -6.05 -2.47 -8.93
C HIS A 182 -6.25 -3.79 -9.69
N GLY A 183 -5.42 -4.78 -9.37
CA GLY A 183 -5.47 -6.11 -9.98
C GLY A 183 -4.39 -6.33 -11.02
N LEU A 184 -4.49 -7.47 -11.74
CA LEU A 184 -3.66 -7.83 -12.87
C LEU A 184 -4.54 -7.96 -14.11
N VAL A 185 -4.18 -7.32 -15.21
CA VAL A 185 -4.90 -7.37 -16.47
C VAL A 185 -4.31 -8.46 -17.36
N ARG A 186 -5.18 -9.27 -17.98
CA ARG A 186 -4.78 -10.32 -18.92
C ARG A 186 -4.56 -9.81 -20.33
N SER A 187 -5.30 -8.76 -20.71
CA SER A 187 -5.16 -8.10 -22.00
C SER A 187 -5.03 -6.58 -21.79
N GLY A 188 -4.09 -5.99 -22.49
CA GLY A 188 -3.70 -4.60 -22.31
C GLY A 188 -2.59 -4.45 -21.26
N GLU A 189 -1.88 -3.36 -21.35
CA GLU A 189 -0.82 -2.98 -20.40
C GLU A 189 -1.20 -1.64 -19.77
N PRO A 190 -1.63 -1.62 -18.50
CA PRO A 190 -1.81 -0.36 -17.80
C PRO A 190 -0.46 0.34 -17.72
N LYS A 191 -0.41 1.59 -18.20
CA LYS A 191 0.84 2.38 -18.22
C LYS A 191 0.75 3.54 -17.26
N LEU A 192 1.78 3.67 -16.43
CA LEU A 192 1.90 4.82 -15.54
C LEU A 192 2.18 6.10 -16.33
N ASN A 193 1.41 7.14 -16.05
CA ASN A 193 1.59 8.46 -16.63
C ASN A 193 2.68 9.22 -15.84
N ILE A 194 3.94 8.93 -16.14
CA ILE A 194 5.10 9.55 -15.48
C ILE A 194 5.10 11.09 -15.60
N LYS A 195 4.59 11.62 -16.70
CA LYS A 195 4.45 13.09 -16.88
C LYS A 195 3.44 13.66 -15.88
N ARG A 196 2.34 12.95 -15.63
CA ARG A 196 1.31 13.33 -14.67
C ARG A 196 1.87 13.28 -13.24
N ILE A 197 2.57 12.20 -12.86
CA ILE A 197 3.25 12.08 -11.56
C ILE A 197 4.18 13.27 -11.34
N LYS A 198 5.06 13.60 -12.31
CA LYS A 198 5.96 14.75 -12.23
C LYS A 198 5.22 16.10 -12.13
N ALA A 199 4.07 16.23 -12.80
CA ALA A 199 3.28 17.46 -12.74
C ALA A 199 2.63 17.63 -11.35
N ILE A 200 2.07 16.56 -10.78
CA ILE A 200 1.54 16.55 -9.42
C ILE A 200 2.63 16.86 -8.40
N ALA A 201 3.79 16.19 -8.49
CA ALA A 201 4.93 16.38 -7.58
C ALA A 201 5.43 17.84 -7.51
N LYS A 202 5.22 18.64 -8.56
CA LYS A 202 5.63 20.06 -8.58
C LYS A 202 4.72 20.97 -7.75
N VAL A 203 3.46 20.60 -7.57
CA VAL A 203 2.45 21.45 -6.91
C VAL A 203 2.15 21.03 -5.49
N ILE A 204 2.35 19.76 -5.15
CA ILE A 204 2.13 19.24 -3.79
C ILE A 204 3.42 19.25 -2.96
N LYS A 205 3.27 19.25 -1.63
CA LYS A 205 4.39 19.24 -0.67
C LYS A 205 4.43 18.00 0.21
N ILE A 206 3.58 17.03 -0.08
CA ILE A 206 3.48 15.79 0.69
C ILE A 206 3.86 14.59 -0.20
N PRO A 207 4.33 13.49 0.39
CA PRO A 207 4.71 12.29 -0.34
C PRO A 207 3.53 11.66 -1.09
N MET A 208 3.79 11.16 -2.30
CA MET A 208 2.82 10.40 -3.07
C MET A 208 2.97 8.89 -2.85
N VAL A 209 1.83 8.23 -2.88
CA VAL A 209 1.70 6.77 -2.80
C VAL A 209 1.21 6.21 -4.13
N LEU A 210 1.80 5.12 -4.59
CA LEU A 210 1.36 4.41 -5.79
C LEU A 210 0.60 3.15 -5.39
N HIS A 211 -0.71 3.17 -5.55
CA HIS A 211 -1.57 1.98 -5.47
C HIS A 211 -1.57 1.21 -6.78
N GLY A 212 -2.02 -0.03 -6.74
CA GLY A 212 -2.25 -0.83 -7.93
C GLY A 212 -1.01 -1.05 -8.80
N ALA A 213 0.19 -1.04 -8.19
CA ALA A 213 1.44 -1.22 -8.91
C ALA A 213 1.72 -2.67 -9.36
N SER A 214 0.90 -3.64 -8.93
CA SER A 214 0.95 -5.00 -9.44
C SER A 214 0.68 -5.01 -10.95
N GLY A 215 1.59 -5.62 -11.73
CA GLY A 215 1.45 -5.68 -13.20
C GLY A 215 2.10 -4.54 -13.97
N ASN A 216 2.59 -3.49 -13.31
CA ASN A 216 3.50 -2.54 -13.94
C ASN A 216 4.90 -3.11 -14.04
N THR A 217 5.65 -2.72 -15.07
CA THR A 217 7.05 -3.16 -15.20
C THR A 217 7.93 -2.52 -14.13
N ASP A 218 9.05 -3.16 -13.83
CA ASP A 218 10.01 -2.64 -12.84
C ASP A 218 10.56 -1.27 -13.28
N GLU A 219 10.74 -1.05 -14.58
CA GLU A 219 11.17 0.22 -15.16
C GLU A 219 10.13 1.33 -14.91
N GLU A 220 8.84 1.06 -15.15
CA GLU A 220 7.77 2.04 -14.90
C GLU A 220 7.67 2.41 -13.42
N VAL A 221 7.77 1.43 -12.53
CA VAL A 221 7.75 1.68 -11.08
C VAL A 221 8.97 2.50 -10.66
N LEU A 222 10.15 2.20 -11.19
CA LEU A 222 11.36 2.95 -10.90
C LEU A 222 11.26 4.40 -11.42
N GLU A 223 10.70 4.60 -12.62
CA GLU A 223 10.44 5.93 -13.16
C GLU A 223 9.43 6.70 -12.30
N ALA A 224 8.40 6.05 -11.78
CA ALA A 224 7.44 6.66 -10.86
C ALA A 224 8.09 7.09 -9.53
N ILE A 225 8.96 6.25 -8.97
CA ILE A 225 9.76 6.59 -7.79
C ILE A 225 10.66 7.81 -8.07
N ASN A 226 11.35 7.83 -9.23
CA ASN A 226 12.15 8.97 -9.65
C ASN A 226 11.32 10.24 -9.89
N ALA A 227 10.03 10.09 -10.18
CA ALA A 227 9.09 11.18 -10.42
C ALA A 227 8.44 11.73 -9.12
N GLY A 228 8.59 11.07 -7.96
CA GLY A 228 8.09 11.57 -6.68
C GLY A 228 7.23 10.60 -5.87
N ILE A 229 7.06 9.35 -6.30
CA ILE A 229 6.41 8.30 -5.47
C ILE A 229 7.37 7.93 -4.33
N ARG A 230 6.82 7.80 -3.10
CA ARG A 230 7.58 7.48 -1.89
C ARG A 230 7.07 6.27 -1.12
N MET A 231 5.94 5.74 -1.52
CA MET A 231 5.43 4.44 -1.05
C MET A 231 4.78 3.71 -2.24
N VAL A 232 4.96 2.38 -2.30
CA VAL A 232 4.41 1.56 -3.38
C VAL A 232 3.66 0.38 -2.76
N HIS A 233 2.39 0.24 -3.13
CA HIS A 233 1.51 -0.83 -2.66
C HIS A 233 1.51 -2.00 -3.65
N ILE A 234 1.84 -3.19 -3.15
CA ILE A 234 1.80 -4.45 -3.88
C ILE A 234 0.88 -5.43 -3.14
N ASN A 235 -0.10 -5.97 -3.85
CA ASN A 235 -1.03 -6.95 -3.30
C ASN A 235 -1.23 -8.13 -4.24
N THR A 236 -1.72 -7.90 -5.48
CA THR A 236 -2.16 -8.99 -6.36
C THR A 236 -1.03 -9.96 -6.71
N GLU A 237 0.18 -9.46 -6.98
CA GLU A 237 1.36 -10.32 -7.25
C GLU A 237 1.68 -11.22 -6.06
N LEU A 238 1.55 -10.71 -4.82
CA LEU A 238 1.78 -11.49 -3.60
C LEU A 238 0.77 -12.63 -3.47
N ARG A 239 -0.50 -12.32 -3.70
CA ARG A 239 -1.57 -13.34 -3.65
C ARG A 239 -1.37 -14.44 -4.68
N VAL A 240 -0.93 -14.08 -5.88
CA VAL A 240 -0.62 -15.04 -6.94
C VAL A 240 0.55 -15.92 -6.51
N ALA A 241 1.68 -15.33 -6.11
CA ALA A 241 2.87 -16.07 -5.69
C ALA A 241 2.57 -17.01 -4.49
N TYR A 242 1.87 -16.50 -3.48
CA TYR A 242 1.49 -17.26 -2.31
C TYR A 242 0.59 -18.46 -2.66
N LYS A 243 -0.45 -18.24 -3.47
CA LYS A 243 -1.37 -19.29 -3.93
C LYS A 243 -0.65 -20.37 -4.74
N GLU A 244 0.24 -19.99 -5.65
CA GLU A 244 1.00 -20.96 -6.45
C GLU A 244 1.98 -21.77 -5.58
N GLY A 245 2.62 -21.11 -4.61
CA GLY A 245 3.48 -21.81 -3.65
C GLY A 245 2.70 -22.80 -2.78
N ILE A 246 1.55 -22.43 -2.25
CA ILE A 246 0.67 -23.35 -1.50
C ILE A 246 0.25 -24.53 -2.39
N ARG A 247 -0.10 -24.30 -3.67
CA ARG A 247 -0.43 -25.40 -4.60
C ARG A 247 0.70 -26.40 -4.74
N LYS A 248 1.96 -25.94 -4.83
CA LYS A 248 3.13 -26.82 -4.84
C LYS A 248 3.26 -27.60 -3.53
N GLY A 249 3.13 -26.95 -2.37
CA GLY A 249 3.20 -27.59 -1.07
C GLY A 249 2.14 -28.69 -0.88
N LEU A 250 0.92 -28.44 -1.36
CA LEU A 250 -0.19 -29.41 -1.31
C LEU A 250 -0.04 -30.58 -2.29
N SER A 251 0.91 -30.57 -3.21
CA SER A 251 1.15 -31.70 -4.12
C SER A 251 1.93 -32.86 -3.48
N SER A 252 2.39 -32.69 -2.24
CA SER A 252 3.04 -33.74 -1.45
C SER A 252 2.07 -34.39 -0.46
N ASP A 253 2.45 -35.54 0.10
CA ASP A 253 1.69 -36.22 1.17
C ASP A 253 1.91 -35.61 2.56
N GLU A 254 2.55 -34.44 2.65
CA GLU A 254 2.81 -33.73 3.91
C GLU A 254 1.51 -33.20 4.52
N LEU A 255 1.26 -33.52 5.76
CA LEU A 255 0.05 -33.13 6.50
C LEU A 255 0.27 -31.91 7.41
N ALA A 256 1.52 -31.62 7.79
CA ALA A 256 1.82 -30.53 8.72
C ALA A 256 1.68 -29.17 8.03
N PRO A 257 0.75 -28.27 8.50
CA PRO A 257 0.53 -26.98 7.86
C PRO A 257 1.80 -26.15 7.72
N TYR A 258 2.62 -26.09 8.73
CA TYR A 258 3.88 -25.32 8.71
C TYR A 258 4.91 -25.81 7.68
N LYS A 259 4.73 -27.01 7.13
CA LYS A 259 5.57 -27.55 6.05
C LYS A 259 4.97 -27.31 4.67
N PHE A 260 3.68 -27.65 4.45
CA PHE A 260 3.09 -27.41 3.13
C PHE A 260 2.85 -25.93 2.83
N LEU A 261 2.70 -25.06 3.86
CA LEU A 261 2.63 -23.59 3.68
C LEU A 261 4.02 -22.98 3.40
N ALA A 262 5.12 -23.66 3.73
CA ALA A 262 6.47 -23.12 3.55
C ALA A 262 6.78 -22.72 2.09
N GLU A 263 6.27 -23.47 1.10
CA GLU A 263 6.42 -23.12 -0.32
C GLU A 263 5.68 -21.80 -0.65
N GLY A 264 4.50 -21.58 -0.06
CA GLY A 264 3.76 -20.31 -0.19
C GLY A 264 4.55 -19.15 0.36
N VAL A 265 5.08 -19.29 1.56
CA VAL A 265 5.95 -18.27 2.20
C VAL A 265 7.18 -17.99 1.33
N ALA A 266 7.84 -19.03 0.82
CA ALA A 266 9.03 -18.86 -0.01
C ALA A 266 8.76 -18.14 -1.33
N GLU A 267 7.68 -18.46 -2.04
CA GLU A 267 7.34 -17.80 -3.31
C GLU A 267 6.91 -16.33 -3.05
N MET A 268 6.13 -16.05 -2.02
CA MET A 268 5.78 -14.69 -1.63
C MET A 268 7.01 -13.87 -1.25
N LYS A 269 7.92 -14.45 -0.46
CA LYS A 269 9.19 -13.83 -0.05
C LYS A 269 10.06 -13.43 -1.24
N LYS A 270 10.11 -14.24 -2.31
CA LYS A 270 10.83 -13.90 -3.55
C LYS A 270 10.29 -12.60 -4.16
N VAL A 271 8.97 -12.47 -4.27
CA VAL A 271 8.33 -11.26 -4.82
C VAL A 271 8.62 -10.06 -3.93
N VAL A 272 8.39 -10.17 -2.63
CA VAL A 272 8.65 -9.08 -1.67
C VAL A 272 10.10 -8.62 -1.74
N THR A 273 11.05 -9.56 -1.72
CA THR A 273 12.49 -9.27 -1.78
C THR A 273 12.85 -8.52 -3.08
N ALA A 274 12.33 -8.97 -4.23
CA ALA A 274 12.58 -8.31 -5.52
C ALA A 274 12.02 -6.88 -5.52
N LYS A 275 10.78 -6.68 -5.06
CA LYS A 275 10.17 -5.34 -4.99
C LYS A 275 10.87 -4.42 -3.99
N LEU A 276 11.26 -4.93 -2.82
CA LEU A 276 12.03 -4.12 -1.85
C LEU A 276 13.39 -3.68 -2.41
N LYS A 277 14.09 -4.56 -3.14
CA LYS A 277 15.34 -4.18 -3.83
C LYS A 277 15.10 -3.08 -4.85
N LEU A 278 14.07 -3.24 -5.69
CA LEU A 278 13.70 -2.25 -6.69
C LEU A 278 13.40 -0.89 -6.06
N PHE A 279 12.53 -0.88 -5.03
CA PHE A 279 12.07 0.37 -4.38
C PHE A 279 13.20 1.10 -3.64
N ASN A 280 14.15 0.36 -3.08
CA ASN A 280 15.31 0.90 -2.37
C ASN A 280 16.54 1.08 -3.27
N LYS A 281 16.47 0.70 -4.56
CA LYS A 281 17.58 0.82 -5.53
C LYS A 281 18.85 0.08 -5.08
N ILE A 282 18.71 -1.14 -4.55
CA ILE A 282 19.79 -2.00 -4.01
C ILE A 282 19.81 -3.38 -4.67
#